data_ea1d64a62d1e47d5e4c544d08bdc2aaf
#
_entry.id   ea1d64a62d1e47d5e4c544d08bdc2aaf
#
_cell.length_a   1.000
_cell.length_b   1.000
_cell.length_c   1.000
_cell.angle_alpha   90.00
_cell.angle_beta   90.00
_cell.angle_gamma   90.00
#
_symmetry.space_group_name_H-M   'P 1'
#
loop_
_entity.id
_entity.type
_entity.pdbx_description
1 polymer ?
#
loop_
_entity_poly.entity_id
_entity_poly.type
_entity_poly.pdbx_seq_one_letter_code
_entity_poly.pdbx_strand_id
1 'polypeptide(L)'
;YDYITIEDDSQSSDQDWKAKIAADFAVGNEPDVIQYFTDANASDVLAANKLVSIEEIKKSYPNYAGDTLDSALIAAANPDGVERAVPTTGYWEGLFCNKDLFDQYGLELPTDWDKMETAIKTFKENGIIPIAVSLNNVPHYWIEFLMLSAAGPEDYAIVPKTAPEDWCKGLAMFKTLRDMGAFPVDTDTIDNDFAGELFKNKQAAMQLDGSWYAGGVPDQENTVVTAFPVIPGGKAPAGSMVGGISSGFYITKKAWDDPDKRDAAAKFVMAHTNKDAVTTYWGGNGQAAAKVDPLDDMTPLGISGLNYSSAATCISAPTDSRLSQEAYNILVAGIVDVSTGARTPEDLLNEVLQVNAK
;
A
#
# COMPACT_ATOMS: atom_id res chain seq x y z
N TYR A 1 5.99 31.54 2.28
CA TYR A 1 7.34 32.04 1.95
C TYR A 1 7.36 32.55 0.52
N ASP A 2 7.18 33.83 0.32
CA ASP A 2 7.07 34.52 -0.97
C ASP A 2 8.38 34.57 -1.81
N TYR A 3 9.49 34.15 -1.20
CA TYR A 3 10.80 34.03 -1.87
C TYR A 3 11.16 32.58 -2.30
N ILE A 4 10.28 31.61 -2.04
CA ILE A 4 10.46 30.21 -2.47
C ILE A 4 9.58 29.95 -3.68
N THR A 5 10.19 29.55 -4.78
CA THR A 5 9.48 29.05 -5.96
C THR A 5 9.53 27.50 -5.95
N ILE A 6 8.39 26.88 -6.10
CA ILE A 6 8.26 25.42 -6.17
C ILE A 6 7.99 25.03 -7.62
N GLU A 7 8.81 24.14 -8.14
CA GLU A 7 8.56 23.43 -9.39
C GLU A 7 8.10 22.01 -9.02
N ASP A 8 6.84 21.70 -9.32
CA ASP A 8 6.22 20.43 -8.98
C ASP A 8 6.30 19.47 -10.19
N ASP A 9 7.00 18.33 -10.02
CA ASP A 9 7.11 17.23 -10.97
C ASP A 9 6.52 15.93 -10.38
N SER A 10 5.48 16.07 -9.54
CA SER A 10 4.79 14.92 -8.93
C SER A 10 4.08 14.07 -9.97
N GLN A 11 4.21 12.75 -9.85
CA GLN A 11 3.59 11.76 -10.71
C GLN A 11 3.07 10.59 -9.87
N SER A 12 2.25 9.73 -10.48
CA SER A 12 1.85 8.47 -9.84
C SER A 12 3.07 7.61 -9.55
N SER A 13 3.11 6.96 -8.38
CA SER A 13 4.23 6.14 -7.93
C SER A 13 4.21 4.73 -8.55
N ASP A 14 4.02 4.64 -9.86
CA ASP A 14 4.08 3.40 -10.62
C ASP A 14 5.52 2.93 -10.90
N GLN A 15 5.67 1.82 -11.59
CA GLN A 15 6.97 1.23 -11.88
C GLN A 15 7.83 2.11 -12.79
N ASP A 16 7.22 2.78 -13.76
CA ASP A 16 7.92 3.68 -14.69
C ASP A 16 8.47 4.90 -13.95
N TRP A 17 7.69 5.46 -13.02
CA TRP A 17 8.13 6.54 -12.17
C TRP A 17 9.28 6.10 -11.23
N LYS A 18 9.18 4.93 -10.61
CA LYS A 18 10.27 4.39 -9.76
C LYS A 18 11.56 4.23 -10.56
N ALA A 19 11.49 3.68 -11.77
CA ALA A 19 12.65 3.53 -12.64
C ALA A 19 13.24 4.89 -13.06
N LYS A 20 12.40 5.89 -13.37
CA LYS A 20 12.85 7.28 -13.68
C LYS A 20 13.60 7.86 -12.48
N ILE A 21 13.05 7.77 -11.27
CA ILE A 21 13.68 8.32 -10.07
C ILE A 21 15.05 7.65 -9.80
N ALA A 22 15.13 6.31 -9.89
CA ALA A 22 16.41 5.60 -9.76
C ALA A 22 17.44 6.08 -10.76
N ALA A 23 17.05 6.27 -12.03
CA ALA A 23 17.94 6.79 -13.08
C ALA A 23 18.38 8.24 -12.79
N ASP A 24 17.46 9.12 -12.37
CA ASP A 24 17.78 10.51 -12.03
C ASP A 24 18.80 10.58 -10.87
N PHE A 25 18.63 9.75 -9.84
CA PHE A 25 19.60 9.63 -8.76
C PHE A 25 20.96 9.11 -9.24
N ALA A 26 21.00 8.14 -10.18
CA ALA A 26 22.24 7.59 -10.71
C ALA A 26 23.07 8.62 -11.48
N VAL A 27 22.43 9.52 -12.24
CA VAL A 27 23.11 10.48 -13.13
C VAL A 27 23.27 11.89 -12.53
N GLY A 28 22.78 12.17 -11.32
CA GLY A 28 22.90 13.49 -10.70
C GLY A 28 21.79 14.47 -11.04
N ASN A 29 20.66 13.96 -11.50
CA ASN A 29 19.49 14.75 -11.87
C ASN A 29 18.35 14.63 -10.81
N GLU A 30 18.70 14.20 -9.60
CA GLU A 30 17.76 14.09 -8.50
C GLU A 30 17.11 15.43 -8.15
N PRO A 31 15.81 15.45 -7.72
CA PRO A 31 15.13 16.65 -7.27
C PRO A 31 15.72 17.18 -5.96
N ASP A 32 15.41 18.42 -5.59
CA ASP A 32 15.88 19.04 -4.35
C ASP A 32 15.21 18.38 -3.12
N VAL A 33 13.91 18.11 -3.21
CA VAL A 33 13.10 17.37 -2.22
C VAL A 33 12.29 16.31 -2.94
N ILE A 34 12.13 15.15 -2.33
CA ILE A 34 11.30 14.08 -2.87
C ILE A 34 10.51 13.41 -1.75
N GLN A 35 9.22 13.15 -1.98
CA GLN A 35 8.45 12.18 -1.22
C GLN A 35 8.66 10.80 -1.89
N TYR A 36 9.23 9.87 -1.12
CA TYR A 36 9.58 8.56 -1.65
C TYR A 36 9.44 7.46 -0.58
N PHE A 37 9.54 6.20 -1.01
CA PHE A 37 9.51 5.05 -0.13
C PHE A 37 10.69 5.05 0.85
N THR A 38 10.53 4.35 1.98
CA THR A 38 11.55 4.20 3.02
C THR A 38 12.05 2.77 3.18
N ASP A 39 11.38 1.81 2.57
CA ASP A 39 11.63 0.37 2.61
C ASP A 39 12.50 -0.13 1.44
N ALA A 40 12.36 -1.40 1.06
CA ALA A 40 13.13 -2.01 -0.03
C ALA A 40 12.93 -1.31 -1.39
N ASN A 41 11.78 -0.66 -1.62
CA ASN A 41 11.53 0.14 -2.83
C ASN A 41 12.50 1.33 -2.96
N ALA A 42 13.12 1.77 -1.86
CA ALA A 42 14.10 2.85 -1.87
C ALA A 42 15.54 2.39 -2.16
N SER A 43 15.80 1.11 -2.36
CA SER A 43 17.15 0.53 -2.41
C SER A 43 18.07 1.25 -3.39
N ASP A 44 17.62 1.51 -4.64
CA ASP A 44 18.43 2.18 -5.66
C ASP A 44 18.70 3.65 -5.32
N VAL A 45 17.71 4.35 -4.76
CA VAL A 45 17.84 5.73 -4.32
C VAL A 45 18.81 5.84 -3.13
N LEU A 46 18.75 4.89 -2.19
CA LEU A 46 19.66 4.81 -1.04
C LEU A 46 21.07 4.45 -1.46
N ALA A 47 21.24 3.53 -2.43
CA ALA A 47 22.54 3.13 -2.97
C ALA A 47 23.29 4.29 -3.63
N ALA A 48 22.57 5.28 -4.18
CA ALA A 48 23.17 6.50 -4.72
C ALA A 48 23.83 7.39 -3.65
N ASN A 49 23.53 7.16 -2.36
CA ASN A 49 24.07 7.90 -1.22
C ASN A 49 23.93 9.44 -1.32
N LYS A 50 22.80 9.92 -1.82
CA LYS A 50 22.52 11.35 -2.09
C LYS A 50 21.48 11.96 -1.18
N LEU A 51 21.06 11.28 -0.12
CA LEU A 51 20.07 11.75 0.83
C LEU A 51 20.73 12.22 2.13
N VAL A 52 20.16 13.24 2.76
CA VAL A 52 20.63 13.81 4.03
C VAL A 52 19.87 13.17 5.19
N SER A 53 20.56 12.86 6.29
CA SER A 53 19.92 12.36 7.50
C SER A 53 19.20 13.47 8.28
N ILE A 54 18.13 13.10 8.98
CA ILE A 54 17.39 14.01 9.88
C ILE A 54 18.33 14.55 10.97
N GLU A 55 19.24 13.72 11.48
CA GLU A 55 20.25 14.14 12.46
C GLU A 55 21.11 15.30 11.94
N GLU A 56 21.60 15.21 10.69
CA GLU A 56 22.41 16.28 10.08
C GLU A 56 21.59 17.56 9.89
N ILE A 57 20.35 17.43 9.42
CA ILE A 57 19.46 18.58 9.21
C ILE A 57 19.17 19.30 10.53
N LYS A 58 18.94 18.55 11.61
CA LYS A 58 18.66 19.12 12.95
C LYS A 58 19.80 19.93 13.53
N LYS A 59 21.04 19.78 13.07
CA LYS A 59 22.15 20.64 13.48
C LYS A 59 21.94 22.11 13.09
N SER A 60 21.31 22.36 11.94
CA SER A 60 20.99 23.72 11.45
C SER A 60 19.53 24.12 11.68
N TYR A 61 18.62 23.14 11.72
CA TYR A 61 17.19 23.31 11.90
C TYR A 61 16.70 22.43 13.07
N PRO A 62 16.90 22.85 14.34
CA PRO A 62 16.59 22.00 15.51
C PRO A 62 15.13 21.52 15.58
N ASN A 63 14.19 22.28 14.99
CA ASN A 63 12.77 21.93 14.95
C ASN A 63 12.37 21.09 13.70
N TYR A 64 13.33 20.65 12.88
CA TYR A 64 13.03 19.78 11.74
C TYR A 64 12.39 18.48 12.23
N ALA A 65 11.29 18.08 11.60
CA ALA A 65 10.44 16.95 12.04
C ALA A 65 9.95 17.08 13.50
N GLY A 66 9.76 18.33 14.00
CA GLY A 66 9.42 18.57 15.41
C GLY A 66 8.02 18.12 15.82
N ASP A 67 7.07 18.10 14.89
CA ASP A 67 5.69 17.65 15.12
C ASP A 67 5.52 16.16 14.83
N THR A 68 6.49 15.51 14.19
CA THR A 68 6.43 14.08 13.83
C THR A 68 6.59 13.22 15.09
N LEU A 69 5.78 12.18 15.19
CA LEU A 69 5.88 11.18 16.27
C LEU A 69 7.18 10.38 16.14
N ASP A 70 7.86 10.15 17.26
CA ASP A 70 9.09 9.32 17.28
C ASP A 70 8.82 7.91 16.73
N SER A 71 7.65 7.33 17.04
CA SER A 71 7.24 6.03 16.50
C SER A 71 7.09 6.04 14.98
N ALA A 72 6.65 7.16 14.41
CA ALA A 72 6.52 7.33 12.96
C ALA A 72 7.89 7.49 12.28
N LEU A 73 8.82 8.22 12.90
CA LEU A 73 10.21 8.32 12.41
C LEU A 73 10.91 6.96 12.42
N ILE A 74 10.75 6.19 13.51
CA ILE A 74 11.30 4.83 13.61
C ILE A 74 10.71 3.92 12.54
N ALA A 75 9.38 3.97 12.33
CA ALA A 75 8.71 3.17 11.30
C ALA A 75 9.14 3.55 9.87
N ALA A 76 9.47 4.83 9.64
CA ALA A 76 9.95 5.34 8.36
C ALA A 76 11.49 5.29 8.23
N ALA A 77 12.23 4.71 9.19
CA ALA A 77 13.66 4.56 9.07
C ALA A 77 14.02 3.65 7.90
N ASN A 78 15.10 3.99 7.18
CA ASN A 78 15.55 3.18 6.07
C ASN A 78 16.11 1.82 6.54
N PRO A 79 16.27 0.81 5.63
CA PRO A 79 16.77 -0.52 6.02
C PRO A 79 18.13 -0.54 6.72
N ASP A 80 18.96 0.48 6.53
CA ASP A 80 20.22 0.68 7.26
C ASP A 80 20.06 1.29 8.67
N GLY A 81 18.83 1.51 9.12
CA GLY A 81 18.48 2.09 10.41
C GLY A 81 18.66 3.61 10.50
N VAL A 82 18.96 4.28 9.39
CA VAL A 82 19.14 5.74 9.38
C VAL A 82 17.83 6.45 9.03
N GLU A 83 17.42 7.37 9.88
CA GLU A 83 16.26 8.24 9.64
C GLU A 83 16.65 9.34 8.66
N ARG A 84 16.06 9.33 7.45
CA ARG A 84 16.24 10.36 6.41
C ARG A 84 14.92 10.96 5.97
N ALA A 85 13.86 10.19 6.02
CA ALA A 85 12.53 10.60 5.58
C ALA A 85 11.69 11.14 6.74
N VAL A 86 10.96 12.21 6.51
CA VAL A 86 9.92 12.69 7.44
C VAL A 86 8.56 12.28 6.90
N PRO A 87 7.89 11.31 7.54
CA PRO A 87 6.58 10.83 7.10
C PRO A 87 5.47 11.85 7.41
N THR A 88 4.38 11.78 6.63
CA THR A 88 3.15 12.53 6.87
C THR A 88 2.04 11.62 7.38
N THR A 89 1.84 10.50 6.69
CA THR A 89 0.80 9.52 7.01
C THR A 89 1.33 8.11 6.79
N GLY A 90 0.82 7.18 7.57
CA GLY A 90 0.87 5.76 7.26
C GLY A 90 -0.41 5.35 6.54
N TYR A 91 -0.49 4.08 6.17
CA TYR A 91 -1.59 3.52 5.41
C TYR A 91 -2.06 2.18 6.00
N TRP A 92 -3.22 1.78 5.57
CA TRP A 92 -3.75 0.44 5.71
C TRP A 92 -4.35 -0.01 4.36
N GLU A 93 -4.36 -1.29 4.13
CA GLU A 93 -5.09 -1.94 3.06
C GLU A 93 -6.26 -2.71 3.65
N GLY A 94 -7.40 -2.73 2.96
CA GLY A 94 -8.61 -3.36 3.47
C GLY A 94 -9.61 -3.67 2.36
N LEU A 95 -10.59 -4.49 2.68
CA LEU A 95 -11.64 -4.89 1.76
C LEU A 95 -12.78 -3.86 1.79
N PHE A 96 -12.85 -3.03 0.75
CA PHE A 96 -13.94 -2.10 0.51
C PHE A 96 -15.17 -2.87 0.01
N CYS A 97 -16.34 -2.58 0.59
CA CYS A 97 -17.60 -3.20 0.24
C CYS A 97 -18.66 -2.14 -0.07
N ASN A 98 -19.38 -2.28 -1.19
CA ASN A 98 -20.60 -1.52 -1.48
C ASN A 98 -21.73 -2.07 -0.61
N LYS A 99 -21.88 -1.54 0.60
CA LYS A 99 -22.81 -2.06 1.63
C LYS A 99 -24.26 -2.14 1.16
N ASP A 100 -24.71 -1.19 0.36
CA ASP A 100 -26.06 -1.18 -0.20
C ASP A 100 -26.32 -2.38 -1.13
N LEU A 101 -25.31 -2.87 -1.86
CA LEU A 101 -25.44 -4.11 -2.63
C LEU A 101 -25.57 -5.33 -1.70
N PHE A 102 -24.81 -5.38 -0.61
CA PHE A 102 -24.96 -6.45 0.39
C PHE A 102 -26.36 -6.41 1.01
N ASP A 103 -26.82 -5.24 1.44
CA ASP A 103 -28.15 -5.06 2.01
C ASP A 103 -29.27 -5.45 1.01
N GLN A 104 -29.13 -5.07 -0.26
CA GLN A 104 -30.09 -5.38 -1.33
C GLN A 104 -30.31 -6.89 -1.51
N TYR A 105 -29.25 -7.67 -1.35
CA TYR A 105 -29.30 -9.13 -1.48
C TYR A 105 -29.40 -9.89 -0.16
N GLY A 106 -29.54 -9.17 0.97
CA GLY A 106 -29.64 -9.74 2.31
C GLY A 106 -28.38 -10.46 2.75
N LEU A 107 -27.21 -9.99 2.30
CA LEU A 107 -25.90 -10.55 2.60
C LEU A 107 -25.27 -9.86 3.81
N GLU A 108 -24.55 -10.63 4.61
CA GLU A 108 -23.62 -10.06 5.59
C GLU A 108 -22.29 -9.71 4.91
N LEU A 109 -21.58 -8.72 5.48
CA LEU A 109 -20.22 -8.38 5.03
C LEU A 109 -19.28 -9.60 5.20
N PRO A 110 -18.28 -9.79 4.31
CA PRO A 110 -17.45 -10.99 4.24
C PRO A 110 -16.36 -11.00 5.33
N THR A 111 -16.77 -11.05 6.60
CA THR A 111 -15.87 -11.10 7.76
C THR A 111 -15.24 -12.46 8.02
N ASP A 112 -15.73 -13.49 7.32
CA ASP A 112 -15.18 -14.84 7.27
C ASP A 112 -15.31 -15.41 5.84
N TRP A 113 -14.64 -16.55 5.59
CA TRP A 113 -14.57 -17.11 4.24
C TRP A 113 -15.91 -17.66 3.73
N ASP A 114 -16.74 -18.21 4.60
CA ASP A 114 -18.06 -18.74 4.21
C ASP A 114 -18.98 -17.61 3.72
N LYS A 115 -18.92 -16.44 4.36
CA LYS A 115 -19.62 -15.23 3.91
C LYS A 115 -19.05 -14.70 2.61
N MET A 116 -17.72 -14.73 2.41
CA MET A 116 -17.08 -14.34 1.17
C MET A 116 -17.57 -15.23 0.01
N GLU A 117 -17.59 -16.55 0.17
CA GLU A 117 -18.08 -17.49 -0.85
C GLU A 117 -19.57 -17.25 -1.16
N THR A 118 -20.37 -17.05 -0.11
CA THR A 118 -21.80 -16.74 -0.25
C THR A 118 -22.01 -15.46 -1.05
N ALA A 119 -21.26 -14.40 -0.73
CA ALA A 119 -21.32 -13.13 -1.43
C ALA A 119 -20.91 -13.27 -2.90
N ILE A 120 -19.78 -13.94 -3.19
CA ILE A 120 -19.30 -14.17 -4.55
C ILE A 120 -20.38 -14.89 -5.38
N LYS A 121 -20.95 -15.98 -4.85
CA LYS A 121 -21.97 -16.75 -5.54
C LYS A 121 -23.21 -15.91 -5.82
N THR A 122 -23.72 -15.22 -4.80
CA THR A 122 -24.95 -14.45 -4.92
C THR A 122 -24.80 -13.30 -5.90
N PHE A 123 -23.72 -12.52 -5.84
CA PHE A 123 -23.49 -11.42 -6.76
C PHE A 123 -23.34 -11.91 -8.19
N LYS A 124 -22.55 -12.96 -8.43
CA LYS A 124 -22.39 -13.57 -9.76
C LYS A 124 -23.74 -14.03 -10.36
N GLU A 125 -24.57 -14.71 -9.56
CA GLU A 125 -25.90 -15.19 -10.01
C GLU A 125 -26.84 -14.04 -10.38
N ASN A 126 -26.60 -12.83 -9.81
CA ASN A 126 -27.39 -11.63 -10.07
C ASN A 126 -26.73 -10.65 -11.06
N GLY A 127 -25.64 -11.06 -11.73
CA GLY A 127 -24.99 -10.25 -12.77
C GLY A 127 -24.16 -9.08 -12.21
N ILE A 128 -23.86 -9.08 -10.92
CA ILE A 128 -22.93 -8.14 -10.27
C ILE A 128 -21.53 -8.79 -10.24
N ILE A 129 -20.50 -8.04 -10.57
CA ILE A 129 -19.12 -8.49 -10.42
C ILE A 129 -18.82 -8.62 -8.91
N PRO A 130 -18.45 -9.81 -8.40
CA PRO A 130 -18.19 -9.92 -6.96
C PRO A 130 -17.02 -9.06 -6.49
N ILE A 131 -15.89 -9.07 -7.22
CA ILE A 131 -14.63 -8.45 -6.83
C ILE A 131 -14.07 -7.67 -8.02
N ALA A 132 -13.87 -6.37 -7.86
CA ALA A 132 -13.11 -5.55 -8.79
C ALA A 132 -11.62 -5.77 -8.57
N VAL A 133 -10.90 -6.24 -9.57
CA VAL A 133 -9.45 -6.42 -9.56
C VAL A 133 -8.88 -6.47 -10.96
N SER A 134 -7.68 -5.92 -11.14
CA SER A 134 -6.83 -6.15 -12.31
C SER A 134 -5.72 -7.13 -11.93
N LEU A 135 -5.74 -8.34 -12.47
CA LEU A 135 -4.69 -9.33 -12.23
C LEU A 135 -3.43 -9.05 -13.05
N ASN A 136 -3.54 -8.29 -14.13
CA ASN A 136 -2.41 -7.91 -14.98
C ASN A 136 -1.60 -6.73 -14.42
N ASN A 137 -2.25 -5.80 -13.72
CA ASN A 137 -1.63 -4.53 -13.34
C ASN A 137 -1.36 -4.44 -11.82
N VAL A 138 -2.37 -4.65 -10.97
CA VAL A 138 -2.28 -4.45 -9.53
C VAL A 138 -2.90 -5.63 -8.75
N PRO A 139 -2.35 -6.86 -8.87
CA PRO A 139 -2.83 -8.01 -8.10
C PRO A 139 -2.23 -8.05 -6.68
N HIS A 140 -1.28 -7.17 -6.34
CA HIS A 140 -0.43 -7.33 -5.16
C HIS A 140 -1.19 -7.23 -3.84
N TYR A 141 -2.22 -6.41 -3.72
CA TYR A 141 -3.06 -6.39 -2.51
C TYR A 141 -3.64 -7.79 -2.21
N TRP A 142 -4.12 -8.48 -3.25
CA TRP A 142 -4.61 -9.85 -3.11
C TRP A 142 -3.49 -10.84 -2.80
N ILE A 143 -2.31 -10.70 -3.43
CA ILE A 143 -1.13 -11.52 -3.13
C ILE A 143 -0.81 -11.44 -1.64
N GLU A 144 -0.74 -10.23 -1.11
CA GLU A 144 -0.35 -9.93 0.27
C GLU A 144 -1.32 -10.54 1.27
N PHE A 145 -2.60 -10.27 1.11
CA PHE A 145 -3.61 -10.80 2.02
C PHE A 145 -3.78 -12.31 1.92
N LEU A 146 -3.71 -12.89 0.74
CA LEU A 146 -3.82 -14.34 0.55
C LEU A 146 -2.60 -15.06 1.16
N MET A 147 -1.39 -14.55 0.95
CA MET A 147 -0.18 -15.10 1.55
C MET A 147 -0.15 -14.89 3.07
N LEU A 148 -0.46 -13.68 3.56
CA LEU A 148 -0.58 -13.39 4.99
C LEU A 148 -1.62 -14.29 5.65
N SER A 149 -2.80 -14.41 5.04
CA SER A 149 -3.87 -15.26 5.53
C SER A 149 -3.45 -16.72 5.66
N ALA A 150 -2.73 -17.23 4.65
CA ALA A 150 -2.27 -18.63 4.65
C ALA A 150 -1.16 -18.90 5.67
N ALA A 151 -0.13 -18.04 5.69
CA ALA A 151 1.10 -18.25 6.45
C ALA A 151 1.01 -17.78 7.91
N GLY A 152 0.16 -16.79 8.18
CA GLY A 152 0.21 -16.04 9.43
C GLY A 152 1.31 -14.97 9.44
N PRO A 153 1.22 -13.98 10.34
CA PRO A 153 2.08 -12.79 10.31
C PRO A 153 3.57 -13.09 10.50
N GLU A 154 3.92 -14.07 11.34
CA GLU A 154 5.31 -14.41 11.63
C GLU A 154 6.01 -15.03 10.42
N ASP A 155 5.40 -16.06 9.79
CA ASP A 155 5.97 -16.74 8.64
C ASP A 155 5.87 -15.88 7.37
N TYR A 156 4.84 -15.04 7.26
CA TYR A 156 4.70 -14.08 6.16
C TYR A 156 5.77 -12.99 6.21
N ALA A 157 6.21 -12.56 7.39
CA ALA A 157 7.22 -11.51 7.55
C ALA A 157 8.63 -11.93 7.10
N ILE A 158 8.91 -13.23 6.99
CA ILE A 158 10.22 -13.76 6.65
C ILE A 158 10.26 -14.14 5.17
N VAL A 159 11.18 -13.53 4.40
CA VAL A 159 11.42 -13.97 3.02
C VAL A 159 12.16 -15.31 3.03
N PRO A 160 11.51 -16.40 2.56
CA PRO A 160 12.11 -17.73 2.61
C PRO A 160 13.12 -17.93 1.47
N LYS A 161 13.92 -19.01 1.54
CA LYS A 161 14.86 -19.37 0.46
C LYS A 161 14.23 -20.19 -0.65
N THR A 162 13.14 -20.88 -0.38
CA THR A 162 12.38 -21.72 -1.30
C THR A 162 10.91 -21.51 -1.04
N ALA A 163 10.05 -21.79 -2.04
CA ALA A 163 8.61 -21.63 -1.94
C ALA A 163 8.02 -22.41 -0.75
N PRO A 164 7.48 -21.73 0.28
CA PRO A 164 6.85 -22.43 1.40
C PRO A 164 5.43 -22.88 1.01
N GLU A 165 4.99 -23.99 1.58
CA GLU A 165 3.65 -24.54 1.31
C GLU A 165 2.53 -23.54 1.58
N ASP A 166 2.63 -22.77 2.67
CA ASP A 166 1.61 -21.79 3.02
C ASP A 166 1.53 -20.63 2.02
N TRP A 167 2.66 -20.14 1.51
CA TRP A 167 2.64 -19.11 0.46
C TRP A 167 2.03 -19.66 -0.84
N CYS A 168 2.40 -20.90 -1.20
CA CYS A 168 1.80 -21.58 -2.34
C CYS A 168 0.29 -21.74 -2.17
N LYS A 169 -0.17 -22.10 -0.97
CA LYS A 169 -1.59 -22.20 -0.64
C LYS A 169 -2.31 -20.86 -0.78
N GLY A 170 -1.70 -19.77 -0.31
CA GLY A 170 -2.24 -18.42 -0.50
C GLY A 170 -2.41 -18.08 -1.98
N LEU A 171 -1.35 -18.22 -2.78
CA LEU A 171 -1.41 -17.92 -4.21
C LEU A 171 -2.36 -18.84 -5.00
N ALA A 172 -2.55 -20.11 -4.58
CA ALA A 172 -3.51 -21.01 -5.21
C ALA A 172 -4.96 -20.50 -5.13
N MET A 173 -5.26 -19.61 -4.17
CA MET A 173 -6.59 -19.01 -4.04
C MET A 173 -6.98 -18.13 -5.23
N PHE A 174 -6.01 -17.58 -5.99
CA PHE A 174 -6.32 -16.85 -7.23
C PHE A 174 -7.07 -17.74 -8.23
N LYS A 175 -6.64 -19.00 -8.38
CA LYS A 175 -7.35 -19.95 -9.24
C LYS A 175 -8.71 -20.28 -8.66
N THR A 176 -8.82 -20.53 -7.38
CA THR A 176 -10.09 -20.83 -6.70
C THR A 176 -11.10 -19.69 -6.92
N LEU A 177 -10.71 -18.44 -6.68
CA LEU A 177 -11.55 -17.26 -6.88
C LEU A 177 -11.95 -17.10 -8.35
N ARG A 178 -11.02 -17.33 -9.29
CA ARG A 178 -11.32 -17.28 -10.73
C ARG A 178 -12.33 -18.36 -11.12
N ASP A 179 -12.16 -19.59 -10.65
CA ASP A 179 -13.06 -20.70 -10.94
C ASP A 179 -14.49 -20.46 -10.38
N MET A 180 -14.59 -19.76 -9.25
CA MET A 180 -15.85 -19.28 -8.69
C MET A 180 -16.50 -18.17 -9.56
N GLY A 181 -15.73 -17.52 -10.43
CA GLY A 181 -16.15 -16.37 -11.23
C GLY A 181 -16.21 -15.09 -10.39
N ALA A 182 -15.29 -14.94 -9.45
CA ALA A 182 -15.22 -13.79 -8.55
C ALA A 182 -14.77 -12.51 -9.25
N PHE A 183 -14.02 -12.61 -10.35
CA PHE A 183 -13.35 -11.49 -11.02
C PHE A 183 -14.09 -11.01 -12.28
N PRO A 184 -13.82 -9.78 -12.77
CA PRO A 184 -14.26 -9.34 -14.09
C PRO A 184 -13.77 -10.31 -15.17
N VAL A 185 -14.54 -10.42 -16.27
CA VAL A 185 -14.18 -11.33 -17.39
C VAL A 185 -12.87 -10.93 -18.08
N ASP A 186 -12.54 -9.64 -18.03
CA ASP A 186 -11.38 -8.99 -18.62
C ASP A 186 -10.28 -8.63 -17.60
N THR A 187 -10.32 -9.22 -16.40
CA THR A 187 -9.38 -8.99 -15.28
C THR A 187 -7.90 -9.11 -15.67
N ASP A 188 -7.58 -9.86 -16.74
CA ASP A 188 -6.23 -10.08 -17.24
C ASP A 188 -5.73 -8.97 -18.19
N THR A 189 -6.59 -8.01 -18.54
CA THR A 189 -6.29 -6.98 -19.54
C THR A 189 -6.65 -5.55 -19.13
N ILE A 190 -7.55 -5.39 -18.15
CA ILE A 190 -7.89 -4.07 -17.59
C ILE A 190 -6.75 -3.56 -16.69
N ASP A 191 -6.67 -2.25 -16.55
CA ASP A 191 -5.82 -1.62 -15.55
C ASP A 191 -6.54 -1.47 -14.19
N ASN A 192 -5.80 -1.01 -13.19
CA ASN A 192 -6.34 -0.84 -11.84
C ASN A 192 -7.36 0.29 -11.75
N ASP A 193 -7.19 1.36 -12.52
CA ASP A 193 -8.10 2.49 -12.52
C ASP A 193 -9.47 2.07 -13.05
N PHE A 194 -9.49 1.29 -14.14
CA PHE A 194 -10.73 0.73 -14.68
C PHE A 194 -11.39 -0.23 -13.67
N ALA A 195 -10.62 -1.11 -13.02
CA ALA A 195 -11.15 -1.97 -11.96
C ALA A 195 -11.75 -1.14 -10.82
N GLY A 196 -11.09 -0.05 -10.41
CA GLY A 196 -11.60 0.89 -9.42
C GLY A 196 -12.92 1.55 -9.83
N GLU A 197 -13.07 1.91 -11.10
CA GLU A 197 -14.34 2.48 -11.62
C GLU A 197 -15.49 1.46 -11.59
N LEU A 198 -15.24 0.17 -11.79
CA LEU A 198 -16.27 -0.88 -11.64
C LEU A 198 -16.86 -0.88 -10.23
N PHE A 199 -16.01 -0.72 -9.21
CA PHE A 199 -16.44 -0.62 -7.81
C PHE A 199 -17.18 0.69 -7.53
N LYS A 200 -16.60 1.84 -7.89
CA LYS A 200 -17.19 3.18 -7.68
C LYS A 200 -18.56 3.34 -8.33
N ASN A 201 -18.75 2.72 -9.48
CA ASN A 201 -20.03 2.72 -10.22
C ASN A 201 -20.96 1.58 -9.81
N LYS A 202 -20.68 0.85 -8.73
CA LYS A 202 -21.48 -0.26 -8.19
C LYS A 202 -21.74 -1.41 -9.18
N GLN A 203 -20.87 -1.54 -10.18
CA GLN A 203 -20.83 -2.70 -11.06
C GLN A 203 -20.14 -3.89 -10.39
N ALA A 204 -19.26 -3.59 -9.42
CA ALA A 204 -18.63 -4.60 -8.55
C ALA A 204 -18.99 -4.35 -7.09
N ALA A 205 -19.11 -5.45 -6.31
CA ALA A 205 -19.54 -5.39 -4.92
C ALA A 205 -18.38 -5.14 -3.94
N MET A 206 -17.18 -5.61 -4.26
CA MET A 206 -16.00 -5.54 -3.39
C MET A 206 -14.76 -5.09 -4.17
N GLN A 207 -13.84 -4.42 -3.47
CA GLN A 207 -12.48 -4.11 -3.95
C GLN A 207 -11.50 -4.16 -2.79
N LEU A 208 -10.33 -4.72 -3.01
CA LEU A 208 -9.22 -4.67 -2.07
C LEU A 208 -8.28 -3.54 -2.48
N ASP A 209 -8.12 -2.54 -1.60
CA ASP A 209 -7.31 -1.35 -1.89
C ASP A 209 -6.84 -0.70 -0.58
N GLY A 210 -6.06 0.37 -0.67
CA GLY A 210 -5.52 1.07 0.46
C GLY A 210 -6.33 2.28 0.94
N SER A 211 -5.93 2.84 2.09
CA SER A 211 -6.56 4.04 2.68
C SER A 211 -6.58 5.25 1.74
N TRP A 212 -5.63 5.34 0.81
CA TRP A 212 -5.59 6.39 -0.23
C TRP A 212 -6.79 6.34 -1.19
N TYR A 213 -7.36 5.15 -1.40
CA TYR A 213 -8.51 4.97 -2.29
C TYR A 213 -9.79 5.58 -1.71
N ALA A 214 -9.92 5.61 -0.38
CA ALA A 214 -11.14 6.05 0.31
C ALA A 214 -11.58 7.46 -0.09
N GLY A 215 -10.65 8.41 -0.24
CA GLY A 215 -10.97 9.79 -0.63
C GLY A 215 -11.57 9.94 -2.03
N GLY A 216 -11.31 8.98 -2.93
CA GLY A 216 -11.82 8.95 -4.30
C GLY A 216 -13.13 8.19 -4.49
N VAL A 217 -13.67 7.57 -3.45
CA VAL A 217 -14.95 6.84 -3.50
C VAL A 217 -16.12 7.82 -3.42
N PRO A 218 -17.02 7.87 -4.43
CA PRO A 218 -18.08 8.87 -4.46
C PRO A 218 -19.20 8.61 -3.44
N ASP A 219 -19.52 7.33 -3.15
CA ASP A 219 -20.55 6.96 -2.17
C ASP A 219 -19.94 6.67 -0.81
N GLN A 220 -19.59 7.73 -0.09
CA GLN A 220 -19.01 7.66 1.25
C GLN A 220 -19.98 7.08 2.32
N GLU A 221 -21.29 7.18 2.08
CA GLU A 221 -22.33 6.74 3.02
C GLU A 221 -22.55 5.23 2.99
N ASN A 222 -22.49 4.62 1.80
CA ASN A 222 -22.81 3.21 1.61
C ASN A 222 -21.57 2.36 1.31
N THR A 223 -20.37 2.92 1.43
CA THR A 223 -19.13 2.17 1.34
C THR A 223 -18.57 1.93 2.73
N VAL A 224 -18.16 0.71 3.00
CA VAL A 224 -17.53 0.31 4.26
C VAL A 224 -16.25 -0.46 4.00
N VAL A 225 -15.32 -0.41 4.95
CA VAL A 225 -14.10 -1.22 4.94
C VAL A 225 -14.24 -2.33 5.97
N THR A 226 -13.89 -3.55 5.60
CA THR A 226 -13.83 -4.71 6.50
C THR A 226 -12.50 -5.42 6.42
N ALA A 227 -12.19 -6.20 7.46
CA ALA A 227 -11.02 -7.06 7.45
C ALA A 227 -11.14 -8.12 6.34
N PHE A 228 -10.01 -8.44 5.71
CA PHE A 228 -9.94 -9.54 4.77
C PHE A 228 -10.19 -10.86 5.51
N PRO A 229 -11.10 -11.73 5.01
CA PRO A 229 -11.42 -12.99 5.67
C PRO A 229 -10.26 -13.99 5.60
N VAL A 230 -10.01 -14.69 6.69
CA VAL A 230 -8.99 -15.74 6.70
C VAL A 230 -9.42 -16.87 5.76
N ILE A 231 -8.53 -17.27 4.84
CA ILE A 231 -8.80 -18.37 3.89
C ILE A 231 -8.96 -19.71 4.62
N PRO A 232 -9.63 -20.71 4.02
CA PRO A 232 -9.81 -22.02 4.66
C PRO A 232 -8.48 -22.65 5.08
N GLY A 233 -8.37 -22.95 6.38
CA GLY A 233 -7.14 -23.48 6.99
C GLY A 233 -5.95 -22.53 6.95
N GLY A 234 -6.19 -21.22 6.85
CA GLY A 234 -5.18 -20.18 7.05
C GLY A 234 -4.77 -20.05 8.52
N LYS A 235 -3.60 -19.46 8.76
CA LYS A 235 -2.99 -19.35 10.09
C LYS A 235 -3.07 -17.94 10.67
N ALA A 236 -3.42 -16.93 9.86
CA ALA A 236 -3.51 -15.57 10.33
C ALA A 236 -4.63 -15.39 11.36
N PRO A 237 -4.44 -14.59 12.40
CA PRO A 237 -5.54 -14.15 13.25
C PRO A 237 -6.58 -13.38 12.42
N ALA A 238 -7.86 -13.55 12.72
CA ALA A 238 -8.91 -12.70 12.15
C ALA A 238 -8.63 -11.23 12.46
N GLY A 239 -8.80 -10.34 11.48
CA GLY A 239 -8.46 -8.93 11.62
C GLY A 239 -6.98 -8.60 11.37
N SER A 240 -6.20 -9.54 10.78
CA SER A 240 -4.87 -9.22 10.27
C SER A 240 -4.96 -8.19 9.15
N MET A 241 -4.05 -7.23 9.14
CA MET A 241 -4.05 -6.08 8.25
C MET A 241 -2.67 -5.93 7.58
N VAL A 242 -2.66 -5.52 6.32
CA VAL A 242 -1.47 -5.00 5.65
C VAL A 242 -1.47 -3.48 5.81
N GLY A 243 -0.32 -2.91 6.14
CA GLY A 243 -0.19 -1.49 6.35
C GLY A 243 1.10 -1.09 7.05
N GLY A 244 1.24 0.19 7.35
CA GLY A 244 2.39 0.74 8.04
C GLY A 244 2.70 2.18 7.66
N ILE A 245 3.93 2.60 7.92
CA ILE A 245 4.53 3.86 7.45
C ILE A 245 5.74 3.48 6.61
N SER A 246 5.67 3.71 5.31
CA SER A 246 6.70 3.29 4.36
C SER A 246 7.12 4.38 3.38
N SER A 247 6.75 5.64 3.63
CA SER A 247 7.15 6.78 2.81
C SER A 247 7.31 8.06 3.61
N GLY A 248 8.06 9.02 3.06
CA GLY A 248 8.25 10.33 3.66
C GLY A 248 9.02 11.28 2.74
N PHE A 249 9.14 12.52 3.19
CA PHE A 249 9.91 13.56 2.49
C PHE A 249 11.39 13.46 2.80
N TYR A 250 12.20 13.39 1.76
CA TYR A 250 13.66 13.44 1.82
C TYR A 250 14.19 14.76 1.28
N ILE A 251 15.34 15.22 1.82
CA ILE A 251 16.14 16.28 1.23
C ILE A 251 17.38 15.65 0.60
N THR A 252 17.71 16.03 -0.65
CA THR A 252 18.92 15.56 -1.32
C THR A 252 20.16 16.35 -0.90
N LYS A 253 21.33 15.71 -0.97
CA LYS A 253 22.60 16.39 -0.69
C LYS A 253 22.85 17.56 -1.64
N LYS A 254 22.41 17.44 -2.90
CA LYS A 254 22.48 18.52 -3.89
C LYS A 254 21.80 19.81 -3.40
N ALA A 255 20.58 19.68 -2.85
CA ALA A 255 19.88 20.83 -2.26
C ALA A 255 20.50 21.27 -0.92
N TRP A 256 20.96 20.31 -0.12
CA TRP A 256 21.54 20.60 1.19
C TRP A 256 22.88 21.33 1.11
N ASP A 257 23.71 21.01 0.15
CA ASP A 257 25.04 21.61 -0.04
C ASP A 257 24.95 22.99 -0.71
N ASP A 258 23.83 23.30 -1.38
CA ASP A 258 23.55 24.59 -1.97
C ASP A 258 22.94 25.55 -0.92
N PRO A 259 23.62 26.64 -0.52
CA PRO A 259 23.12 27.57 0.49
C PRO A 259 21.79 28.24 0.12
N ASP A 260 21.53 28.46 -1.16
CA ASP A 260 20.30 29.10 -1.65
C ASP A 260 19.10 28.13 -1.63
N LYS A 261 19.34 26.83 -1.77
CA LYS A 261 18.32 25.77 -1.77
C LYS A 261 18.08 25.15 -0.40
N ARG A 262 19.09 25.06 0.43
CA ARG A 262 19.05 24.42 1.76
C ARG A 262 17.89 24.91 2.61
N ASP A 263 17.77 26.23 2.74
CA ASP A 263 16.72 26.86 3.56
C ASP A 263 15.33 26.59 2.98
N ALA A 264 15.19 26.69 1.66
CA ALA A 264 13.94 26.40 0.96
C ALA A 264 13.51 24.95 1.14
N ALA A 265 14.43 23.99 0.94
CA ALA A 265 14.16 22.55 1.09
C ALA A 265 13.74 22.19 2.53
N ALA A 266 14.49 22.70 3.54
CA ALA A 266 14.14 22.45 4.94
C ALA A 266 12.77 23.03 5.30
N LYS A 267 12.47 24.26 4.90
CA LYS A 267 11.18 24.92 5.13
C LYS A 267 10.03 24.24 4.39
N PHE A 268 10.27 23.76 3.17
CA PHE A 268 9.29 23.00 2.40
C PHE A 268 8.87 21.74 3.17
N VAL A 269 9.82 20.90 3.59
CA VAL A 269 9.52 19.70 4.35
C VAL A 269 8.83 20.02 5.66
N MET A 270 9.35 20.99 6.43
CA MET A 270 8.72 21.40 7.70
C MET A 270 7.28 21.90 7.51
N ALA A 271 6.99 22.60 6.41
CA ALA A 271 5.64 23.07 6.11
C ALA A 271 4.66 21.94 5.77
N HIS A 272 5.17 20.85 5.13
CA HIS A 272 4.35 19.70 4.75
C HIS A 272 4.25 18.62 5.84
N THR A 273 5.10 18.68 6.87
CA THR A 273 5.16 17.67 7.93
C THR A 273 4.79 18.24 9.31
N ASN A 274 4.35 19.51 9.37
CA ASN A 274 3.80 20.06 10.60
C ASN A 274 2.42 19.47 10.91
N LYS A 275 1.96 19.66 12.14
CA LYS A 275 0.69 19.14 12.64
C LYS A 275 -0.50 19.47 11.74
N ASP A 276 -0.63 20.73 11.30
CA ASP A 276 -1.78 21.19 10.52
C ASP A 276 -1.82 20.54 9.13
N ALA A 277 -0.66 20.47 8.46
CA ALA A 277 -0.53 19.79 7.17
C ALA A 277 -0.84 18.30 7.30
N VAL A 278 -0.26 17.64 8.31
CA VAL A 278 -0.50 16.21 8.55
C VAL A 278 -1.97 15.96 8.89
N THR A 279 -2.63 16.81 9.67
CA THR A 279 -4.08 16.72 9.94
C THR A 279 -4.87 16.75 8.64
N THR A 280 -4.52 17.66 7.71
CA THR A 280 -5.17 17.80 6.40
C THR A 280 -4.94 16.56 5.52
N TYR A 281 -3.70 16.07 5.42
CA TYR A 281 -3.37 14.89 4.59
C TYR A 281 -3.99 13.60 5.15
N TRP A 282 -3.98 13.47 6.46
CA TRP A 282 -4.57 12.32 7.13
C TRP A 282 -6.08 12.23 6.88
N GLY A 283 -6.84 13.33 7.05
CA GLY A 283 -8.27 13.39 6.77
C GLY A 283 -9.09 12.27 7.40
N GLY A 284 -8.55 11.59 8.41
CA GLY A 284 -9.14 10.39 9.03
C GLY A 284 -8.82 9.07 8.32
N ASN A 285 -8.04 9.10 7.24
CA ASN A 285 -7.67 7.90 6.49
C ASN A 285 -6.19 7.52 6.74
N GLY A 286 -5.95 6.26 7.07
CA GLY A 286 -4.61 5.80 7.40
C GLY A 286 -4.17 6.15 8.82
N GLN A 287 -2.86 6.26 9.04
CA GLN A 287 -2.24 6.60 10.32
C GLN A 287 -1.56 7.96 10.23
N ALA A 288 -1.91 8.90 11.09
CA ALA A 288 -1.21 10.19 11.14
C ALA A 288 0.21 10.01 11.69
N ALA A 289 1.21 10.62 11.04
CA ALA A 289 2.59 10.60 11.51
C ALA A 289 2.92 11.70 12.52
N ALA A 290 1.99 12.59 12.83
CA ALA A 290 2.10 13.65 13.82
C ALA A 290 0.96 13.58 14.85
N LYS A 291 1.08 14.34 15.94
CA LYS A 291 0.00 14.54 16.91
C LYS A 291 -1.07 15.44 16.29
N VAL A 292 -2.04 14.83 15.62
CA VAL A 292 -3.15 15.52 14.97
C VAL A 292 -4.27 15.81 15.96
N ASP A 293 -5.08 16.82 15.66
CA ASP A 293 -6.31 17.07 16.40
C ASP A 293 -7.42 16.13 15.92
N PRO A 294 -8.39 15.78 16.78
CA PRO A 294 -9.58 15.06 16.34
C PRO A 294 -10.29 15.82 15.20
N LEU A 295 -10.79 15.09 14.21
CA LEU A 295 -11.58 15.66 13.12
C LEU A 295 -13.04 15.69 13.55
N ASP A 296 -13.67 16.87 13.47
CA ASP A 296 -15.08 17.06 13.84
C ASP A 296 -16.03 16.48 12.76
N ASP A 297 -15.59 16.42 11.49
CA ASP A 297 -16.42 16.06 10.33
C ASP A 297 -15.78 14.91 9.51
N MET A 298 -15.64 13.72 10.09
CA MET A 298 -15.21 12.55 9.33
C MET A 298 -16.36 12.00 8.49
N THR A 299 -16.06 11.59 7.24
CA THR A 299 -17.01 10.87 6.40
C THR A 299 -17.34 9.49 7.00
N PRO A 300 -18.52 8.90 6.71
CA PRO A 300 -18.84 7.54 7.16
C PRO A 300 -17.78 6.51 6.71
N LEU A 301 -17.25 6.60 5.50
CA LEU A 301 -16.17 5.75 5.03
C LEU A 301 -14.87 5.98 5.82
N GLY A 302 -14.54 7.24 6.13
CA GLY A 302 -13.38 7.57 6.99
C GLY A 302 -13.53 6.94 8.39
N ILE A 303 -14.72 7.02 8.99
CA ILE A 303 -15.03 6.37 10.29
C ILE A 303 -14.88 4.82 10.15
N SER A 304 -15.38 4.25 9.05
CA SER A 304 -15.24 2.81 8.78
C SER A 304 -13.78 2.39 8.69
N GLY A 305 -12.94 3.13 7.97
CA GLY A 305 -11.51 2.88 7.86
C GLY A 305 -10.77 3.01 9.19
N LEU A 306 -11.12 4.01 10.00
CA LEU A 306 -10.55 4.20 11.33
C LEU A 306 -10.93 3.03 12.26
N ASN A 307 -12.18 2.60 12.25
CA ASN A 307 -12.65 1.45 13.03
C ASN A 307 -11.93 0.17 12.60
N TYR A 308 -11.79 -0.04 11.27
CA TYR A 308 -11.07 -1.18 10.72
C TYR A 308 -9.61 -1.21 11.19
N SER A 309 -8.88 -0.12 11.01
CA SER A 309 -7.46 -0.06 11.38
C SER A 309 -7.23 -0.14 12.89
N SER A 310 -8.14 0.44 13.69
CA SER A 310 -8.05 0.38 15.15
C SER A 310 -8.36 -1.02 15.72
N ALA A 311 -9.14 -1.82 14.99
CA ALA A 311 -9.49 -3.19 15.37
C ALA A 311 -8.48 -4.23 14.87
N ALA A 312 -7.44 -3.82 14.14
CA ALA A 312 -6.45 -4.73 13.60
C ALA A 312 -5.76 -5.53 14.72
N THR A 313 -5.72 -6.86 14.55
CA THR A 313 -5.08 -7.79 15.49
C THR A 313 -3.58 -7.90 15.28
N CYS A 314 -3.13 -7.70 14.03
CA CYS A 314 -1.74 -7.53 13.68
C CYS A 314 -1.62 -6.65 12.42
N ILE A 315 -0.46 -6.02 12.25
CA ILE A 315 -0.13 -5.22 11.07
C ILE A 315 1.13 -5.83 10.45
N SER A 316 1.06 -6.14 9.16
CA SER A 316 2.16 -6.70 8.38
C SER A 316 2.55 -5.76 7.26
N ALA A 317 3.85 -5.65 6.98
CA ALA A 317 4.32 -4.89 5.83
C ALA A 317 3.95 -5.61 4.52
N PRO A 318 3.76 -4.88 3.41
CA PRO A 318 3.42 -5.46 2.12
C PRO A 318 4.59 -6.28 1.55
N THR A 319 4.31 -7.10 0.54
CA THR A 319 5.31 -8.00 -0.06
C THR A 319 6.42 -7.23 -0.77
N ASP A 320 6.08 -6.13 -1.45
CA ASP A 320 7.03 -5.29 -2.19
C ASP A 320 8.05 -4.59 -1.28
N SER A 321 7.72 -4.38 -0.01
CA SER A 321 8.65 -3.82 0.98
C SER A 321 9.83 -4.74 1.33
N ARG A 322 9.78 -6.01 0.90
CA ARG A 322 10.74 -7.07 1.30
C ARG A 322 11.40 -7.79 0.14
N LEU A 323 10.84 -7.69 -1.06
CA LEU A 323 11.40 -8.26 -2.28
C LEU A 323 12.19 -7.19 -3.04
N SER A 324 13.23 -7.61 -3.75
CA SER A 324 13.86 -6.76 -4.74
C SER A 324 12.84 -6.39 -5.83
N GLN A 325 13.02 -5.24 -6.48
CA GLN A 325 12.10 -4.78 -7.52
C GLN A 325 11.93 -5.81 -8.65
N GLU A 326 13.04 -6.47 -9.06
CA GLU A 326 13.00 -7.50 -10.10
C GLU A 326 12.18 -8.71 -9.65
N ALA A 327 12.39 -9.20 -8.43
CA ALA A 327 11.64 -10.32 -7.87
C ALA A 327 10.15 -10.01 -7.73
N TYR A 328 9.82 -8.80 -7.26
CA TYR A 328 8.45 -8.34 -7.15
C TYR A 328 7.74 -8.25 -8.50
N ASN A 329 8.40 -7.72 -9.52
CA ASN A 329 7.84 -7.65 -10.88
C ASN A 329 7.51 -9.03 -11.44
N ILE A 330 8.38 -10.04 -11.20
CA ILE A 330 8.12 -11.42 -11.59
C ILE A 330 6.91 -11.99 -10.85
N LEU A 331 6.78 -11.71 -9.55
CA LEU A 331 5.64 -12.16 -8.75
C LEU A 331 4.32 -11.63 -9.30
N VAL A 332 4.24 -10.31 -9.51
CA VAL A 332 3.04 -9.64 -10.04
C VAL A 332 2.69 -10.17 -11.43
N ALA A 333 3.65 -10.19 -12.36
CA ALA A 333 3.42 -10.64 -13.72
C ALA A 333 3.00 -12.12 -13.84
N GLY A 334 3.40 -12.95 -12.87
CA GLY A 334 3.08 -14.39 -12.87
C GLY A 334 1.68 -14.75 -12.36
N ILE A 335 0.93 -13.79 -11.78
CA ILE A 335 -0.36 -14.08 -11.13
C ILE A 335 -1.45 -14.48 -12.12
N VAL A 336 -1.47 -13.91 -13.31
CA VAL A 336 -2.42 -14.32 -14.36
C VAL A 336 -2.26 -15.82 -14.66
N ASP A 337 -1.01 -16.28 -14.86
CA ASP A 337 -0.72 -17.69 -15.14
C ASP A 337 -1.11 -18.61 -13.96
N VAL A 338 -0.86 -18.19 -12.73
CA VAL A 338 -1.30 -18.92 -11.54
C VAL A 338 -2.81 -19.00 -11.48
N SER A 339 -3.51 -17.90 -11.72
CA SER A 339 -4.96 -17.84 -11.65
C SER A 339 -5.66 -18.68 -12.73
N THR A 340 -5.03 -18.85 -13.89
CA THR A 340 -5.53 -19.73 -14.97
C THR A 340 -5.11 -21.20 -14.80
N GLY A 341 -4.12 -21.47 -13.93
CA GLY A 341 -3.51 -22.79 -13.76
C GLY A 341 -2.44 -23.12 -14.80
N ALA A 342 -2.02 -22.14 -15.63
CA ALA A 342 -0.92 -22.30 -16.58
C ALA A 342 0.44 -22.43 -15.88
N ARG A 343 0.54 -21.92 -14.64
CA ARG A 343 1.73 -22.00 -13.80
C ARG A 343 1.35 -22.40 -12.37
N THR A 344 2.21 -23.19 -11.72
CA THR A 344 1.98 -23.51 -10.31
C THR A 344 2.47 -22.35 -9.40
N PRO A 345 1.84 -22.13 -8.24
CA PRO A 345 2.35 -21.20 -7.24
C PRO A 345 3.80 -21.49 -6.84
N GLU A 346 4.17 -22.76 -6.72
CA GLU A 346 5.51 -23.21 -6.34
C GLU A 346 6.56 -22.79 -7.39
N ASP A 347 6.27 -23.01 -8.67
CA ASP A 347 7.19 -22.60 -9.75
C ASP A 347 7.38 -21.09 -9.81
N LEU A 348 6.30 -20.32 -9.64
CA LEU A 348 6.38 -18.86 -9.59
C LEU A 348 7.23 -18.40 -8.40
N LEU A 349 6.91 -18.86 -7.19
CA LEU A 349 7.60 -18.46 -5.98
C LEU A 349 9.07 -18.87 -5.97
N ASN A 350 9.43 -20.04 -6.49
CA ASN A 350 10.84 -20.45 -6.57
C ASN A 350 11.64 -19.54 -7.52
N GLU A 351 11.07 -19.10 -8.65
CA GLU A 351 11.71 -18.10 -9.52
C GLU A 351 11.89 -16.76 -8.80
N VAL A 352 10.83 -16.25 -8.18
CA VAL A 352 10.85 -14.99 -7.42
C VAL A 352 11.94 -15.02 -6.35
N LEU A 353 11.99 -16.07 -5.53
CA LEU A 353 12.93 -16.20 -4.43
C LEU A 353 14.38 -16.41 -4.91
N GLN A 354 14.58 -17.08 -6.05
CA GLN A 354 15.89 -17.22 -6.66
C GLN A 354 16.44 -15.88 -7.16
N VAL A 355 15.57 -15.04 -7.73
CA VAL A 355 15.95 -13.68 -8.17
C VAL A 355 16.21 -12.79 -6.97
N ASN A 356 15.36 -12.86 -5.96
CA ASN A 356 15.51 -12.05 -4.73
C ASN A 356 16.78 -12.37 -3.93
N ALA A 357 17.36 -13.55 -4.10
CA ALA A 357 18.58 -13.98 -3.40
C ALA A 357 19.89 -13.49 -4.05
N LYS A 358 19.85 -12.88 -5.23
CA LYS A 358 21.01 -12.33 -5.96
C LYS A 358 21.37 -10.94 -5.47
#